data_3688d1f013d7bd9e761a58104a564ab7
#
_entry.id   3688d1f013d7bd9e761a58104a564ab7
#
_cell.length_a   1.000
_cell.length_b   1.000
_cell.length_c   1.000
_cell.angle_alpha   90.00
_cell.angle_beta   90.00
_cell.angle_gamma   90.00
#
_symmetry.space_group_name_H-M   'P 1'
#
loop_
_entity.id
_entity.type
_entity.pdbx_description
1 polymer ?
#
loop_
_entity_poly.entity_id
_entity_poly.type
_entity_poly.pdbx_seq_one_letter_code
_entity_poly.pdbx_strand_id
1 'polypeptide(L)'
;MGVKDLWTIISPICERKSLWEFQDKCIAIDLSCWICDSQNVTDNRAQPNMYLRNLFFRISYLLLHGILPIFILEGNAPELKHDTIEQRKNARLKGTQNYNAPSGNNPPCDSKKGNRSRLKGIQTQCAELFTCMGVPFVRSSGEAEALCAQLNRVKIASGVISEDSDCFLYGARTVYRNFNLSSNAGASVDVYQMSIIEEN
;
A
#
# COMPACT_ATOMS: atom_id res chain seq x y z
N MET A 1 7.35 2.41 5.15
CA MET A 1 7.28 3.57 6.10
C MET A 1 6.95 2.97 7.45
N GLY A 2 6.68 3.75 8.47
CA GLY A 2 6.36 3.22 9.78
C GLY A 2 7.53 3.28 10.77
N VAL A 3 7.46 2.47 11.81
CA VAL A 3 8.51 2.42 12.86
C VAL A 3 9.81 1.93 12.26
N LYS A 4 10.87 2.74 12.47
CA LYS A 4 12.20 2.43 11.93
C LYS A 4 12.68 1.06 12.44
N ASP A 5 13.20 0.25 11.52
CA ASP A 5 13.80 -1.06 11.77
C ASP A 5 12.86 -2.14 12.37
N LEU A 6 11.56 -1.84 12.60
CA LEU A 6 10.63 -2.82 13.17
C LEU A 6 10.57 -4.11 12.35
N TRP A 7 10.48 -4.01 11.02
CA TRP A 7 10.44 -5.18 10.16
C TRP A 7 11.68 -6.05 10.26
N THR A 8 12.86 -5.45 10.48
CA THR A 8 14.11 -6.19 10.68
C THR A 8 14.08 -6.97 12.00
N ILE A 9 13.52 -6.36 13.04
CA ILE A 9 13.43 -6.97 14.38
C ILE A 9 12.48 -8.17 14.36
N ILE A 10 11.30 -8.03 13.73
CA ILE A 10 10.26 -9.08 13.74
C ILE A 10 10.37 -10.05 12.56
N SER A 11 11.29 -9.85 11.62
CA SER A 11 11.46 -10.76 10.48
C SER A 11 11.73 -12.22 10.86
N PRO A 12 12.46 -12.55 11.95
CA PRO A 12 12.72 -13.95 12.32
C PRO A 12 11.47 -14.74 12.73
N ILE A 13 10.40 -14.05 13.14
CA ILE A 13 9.14 -14.67 13.60
C ILE A 13 8.05 -14.65 12.54
N CYS A 14 8.37 -14.24 11.31
CA CYS A 14 7.39 -14.26 10.23
C CYS A 14 7.15 -15.69 9.72
N GLU A 15 5.90 -15.98 9.37
CA GLU A 15 5.53 -17.22 8.69
C GLU A 15 5.21 -16.92 7.23
N ARG A 16 5.92 -17.57 6.30
CA ARG A 16 5.55 -17.48 4.89
C ARG A 16 4.44 -18.45 4.57
N LYS A 17 3.29 -17.92 4.11
CA LYS A 17 2.09 -18.71 3.80
C LYS A 17 1.69 -18.59 2.34
N SER A 18 1.12 -19.68 1.82
CA SER A 18 0.47 -19.66 0.51
C SER A 18 -0.86 -18.92 0.59
N LEU A 19 -1.24 -18.22 -0.49
CA LEU A 19 -2.54 -17.55 -0.54
C LEU A 19 -3.74 -18.50 -0.48
N TRP A 20 -3.56 -19.77 -0.77
CA TRP A 20 -4.60 -20.80 -0.61
C TRP A 20 -5.12 -20.93 0.83
N GLU A 21 -4.30 -20.61 1.83
CA GLU A 21 -4.68 -20.67 3.24
C GLU A 21 -5.66 -19.56 3.66
N PHE A 22 -5.89 -18.61 2.77
CA PHE A 22 -6.77 -17.46 3.01
C PHE A 22 -8.11 -17.55 2.27
N GLN A 23 -8.43 -18.71 1.70
CA GLN A 23 -9.73 -18.95 1.08
C GLN A 23 -10.85 -18.62 2.08
N ASP A 24 -11.94 -18.02 1.59
CA ASP A 24 -13.11 -17.57 2.34
C ASP A 24 -12.81 -16.52 3.43
N LYS A 25 -11.61 -15.93 3.42
CA LYS A 25 -11.25 -14.86 4.34
C LYS A 25 -11.43 -13.49 3.69
N CYS A 26 -11.90 -12.55 4.51
CA CYS A 26 -11.92 -11.14 4.15
C CYS A 26 -10.60 -10.49 4.56
N ILE A 27 -9.97 -9.73 3.66
CA ILE A 27 -8.67 -9.08 3.90
C ILE A 27 -8.79 -7.59 3.60
N ALA A 28 -8.40 -6.74 4.56
CA ALA A 28 -8.29 -5.31 4.36
C ALA A 28 -6.97 -4.98 3.64
N ILE A 29 -7.03 -4.17 2.60
CA ILE A 29 -5.88 -3.84 1.76
C ILE A 29 -5.68 -2.33 1.74
N ASP A 30 -4.52 -1.90 2.21
CA ASP A 30 -4.06 -0.54 2.02
C ASP A 30 -3.69 -0.34 0.55
N LEU A 31 -4.51 0.43 -0.17
CA LEU A 31 -4.31 0.68 -1.60
C LEU A 31 -3.00 1.41 -1.88
N SER A 32 -2.54 2.26 -0.96
CA SER A 32 -1.34 3.09 -1.13
C SER A 32 -0.09 2.24 -1.33
N CYS A 33 0.01 1.09 -0.65
CA CYS A 33 1.11 0.13 -0.83
C CYS A 33 1.22 -0.34 -2.28
N TRP A 34 0.10 -0.78 -2.86
CA TRP A 34 0.10 -1.37 -4.20
C TRP A 34 0.28 -0.34 -5.31
N ILE A 35 -0.15 0.91 -5.07
CA ILE A 35 0.13 2.02 -5.99
C ILE A 35 1.61 2.35 -5.97
N CYS A 36 2.23 2.45 -4.79
CA CYS A 36 3.65 2.77 -4.64
C CYS A 36 4.55 1.73 -5.30
N ASP A 37 4.27 0.45 -5.11
CA ASP A 37 5.00 -0.66 -5.75
C ASP A 37 4.99 -0.53 -7.27
N SER A 38 3.82 -0.21 -7.83
CA SER A 38 3.66 -0.09 -9.28
C SER A 38 4.33 1.14 -9.87
N GLN A 39 4.58 2.19 -9.07
CA GLN A 39 5.25 3.42 -9.51
C GLN A 39 6.78 3.30 -9.51
N ASN A 40 7.34 2.36 -8.76
CA ASN A 40 8.78 2.10 -8.70
C ASN A 40 9.30 1.36 -9.94
N VAL A 41 8.43 0.87 -10.81
CA VAL A 41 8.82 0.28 -12.09
C VAL A 41 9.21 1.40 -13.06
N THR A 42 10.47 1.44 -13.45
CA THR A 42 11.15 2.54 -14.17
C THR A 42 10.63 2.85 -15.57
N ASP A 43 9.69 2.09 -16.10
CA ASP A 43 9.25 2.19 -17.50
C ASP A 43 7.85 2.81 -17.67
N ASN A 44 7.57 3.86 -16.90
CA ASN A 44 6.30 4.59 -16.96
C ASN A 44 6.00 5.25 -18.33
N ARG A 45 6.97 5.31 -19.25
CA ARG A 45 6.78 5.87 -20.59
C ARG A 45 6.22 4.87 -21.59
N ALA A 46 6.50 3.60 -21.40
CA ALA A 46 6.08 2.54 -22.31
C ALA A 46 4.65 2.04 -22.07
N GLN A 47 4.16 2.11 -20.82
CA GLN A 47 2.80 1.65 -20.48
C GLN A 47 2.13 2.62 -19.50
N PRO A 48 1.32 3.55 -19.99
CA PRO A 48 0.49 4.39 -19.11
C PRO A 48 -0.49 3.51 -18.34
N ASN A 49 -0.72 3.87 -17.05
CA ASN A 49 -1.67 3.17 -16.17
C ASN A 49 -1.29 1.73 -15.78
N MET A 50 0.01 1.39 -15.77
CA MET A 50 0.52 0.10 -15.33
C MET A 50 -0.04 -0.32 -13.95
N TYR A 51 -0.25 0.63 -13.04
CA TYR A 51 -0.83 0.38 -11.72
C TYR A 51 -2.25 -0.19 -11.79
N LEU A 52 -3.10 0.27 -12.73
CA LEU A 52 -4.46 -0.29 -12.91
C LEU A 52 -4.40 -1.73 -13.42
N ARG A 53 -3.50 -2.01 -14.37
CA ARG A 53 -3.28 -3.36 -14.87
C ARG A 53 -2.82 -4.30 -13.76
N ASN A 54 -1.82 -3.89 -12.98
CA ASN A 54 -1.31 -4.69 -11.88
C ASN A 54 -2.37 -4.91 -10.81
N LEU A 55 -3.15 -3.87 -10.50
CA LEU A 55 -4.26 -3.94 -9.57
C LEU A 55 -5.34 -4.92 -10.04
N PHE A 56 -5.73 -4.84 -11.33
CA PHE A 56 -6.69 -5.77 -11.94
C PHE A 56 -6.25 -7.23 -11.77
N PHE A 57 -5.00 -7.57 -12.09
CA PHE A 57 -4.51 -8.94 -11.95
C PHE A 57 -4.42 -9.39 -10.49
N ARG A 58 -3.99 -8.53 -9.59
CA ARG A 58 -3.97 -8.84 -8.14
C ARG A 58 -5.37 -9.12 -7.60
N ILE A 59 -6.34 -8.28 -7.96
CA ILE A 59 -7.75 -8.48 -7.56
C ILE A 59 -8.30 -9.77 -8.14
N SER A 60 -8.15 -9.98 -9.45
CA SER A 60 -8.62 -11.19 -10.12
C SER A 60 -8.05 -12.44 -9.47
N TYR A 61 -6.75 -12.42 -9.12
CA TYR A 61 -6.12 -13.53 -8.42
C TYR A 61 -6.75 -13.80 -7.06
N LEU A 62 -6.97 -12.77 -6.24
CA LEU A 62 -7.61 -12.91 -4.93
C LEU A 62 -9.02 -13.49 -5.06
N LEU A 63 -9.83 -12.95 -5.96
CA LEU A 63 -11.20 -13.40 -6.17
C LEU A 63 -11.28 -14.86 -6.68
N LEU A 64 -10.38 -15.25 -7.60
CA LEU A 64 -10.28 -16.62 -8.11
C LEU A 64 -9.92 -17.64 -7.01
N HIS A 65 -9.21 -17.19 -5.97
CA HIS A 65 -8.87 -18.02 -4.82
C HIS A 65 -9.87 -17.92 -3.66
N GLY A 66 -11.03 -17.31 -3.90
CA GLY A 66 -12.08 -17.15 -2.88
C GLY A 66 -11.71 -16.18 -1.76
N ILE A 67 -10.73 -15.29 -1.96
CA ILE A 67 -10.34 -14.27 -0.98
C ILE A 67 -11.15 -13.00 -1.26
N LEU A 68 -11.76 -12.44 -0.22
CA LEU A 68 -12.58 -11.24 -0.30
C LEU A 68 -11.76 -9.99 0.07
N PRO A 69 -11.25 -9.22 -0.90
CA PRO A 69 -10.52 -8.00 -0.59
C PRO A 69 -11.48 -6.85 -0.26
N ILE A 70 -11.13 -6.04 0.75
CA ILE A 70 -11.71 -4.72 1.00
C ILE A 70 -10.60 -3.70 0.84
N PHE A 71 -10.72 -2.82 -0.15
CA PHE A 71 -9.71 -1.78 -0.40
C PHE A 71 -9.96 -0.54 0.43
N ILE A 72 -8.91 -0.06 1.10
CA ILE A 72 -8.96 1.17 1.87
C ILE A 72 -8.16 2.23 1.13
N LEU A 73 -8.87 3.32 0.79
CA LEU A 73 -8.30 4.49 0.15
C LEU A 73 -7.86 5.49 1.20
N GLU A 74 -6.73 6.13 0.95
CA GLU A 74 -6.19 7.20 1.79
C GLU A 74 -7.16 8.38 1.89
N GLY A 75 -7.34 8.89 3.10
CA GLY A 75 -8.13 10.08 3.40
C GLY A 75 -7.25 11.31 3.62
N ASN A 76 -7.59 12.10 4.64
CA ASN A 76 -6.82 13.27 5.03
C ASN A 76 -5.71 12.86 6.01
N ALA A 77 -4.49 13.33 5.77
CA ALA A 77 -3.40 13.12 6.73
C ALA A 77 -3.71 13.85 8.05
N PRO A 78 -3.45 13.23 9.22
CA PRO A 78 -3.54 13.89 10.51
C PRO A 78 -2.65 15.11 10.57
N GLU A 79 -3.04 16.12 11.34
CA GLU A 79 -2.26 17.36 11.49
C GLU A 79 -0.83 17.11 11.95
N LEU A 80 -0.64 16.17 12.88
CA LEU A 80 0.66 15.76 13.41
C LEU A 80 1.65 15.23 12.33
N LYS A 81 1.14 14.73 11.20
CA LYS A 81 2.00 14.26 10.09
C LYS A 81 2.32 15.36 9.07
N HIS A 82 1.74 16.54 9.18
CA HIS A 82 1.98 17.63 8.23
C HIS A 82 3.46 18.04 8.19
N ASP A 83 4.10 18.19 9.34
CA ASP A 83 5.52 18.54 9.44
C ASP A 83 6.43 17.46 8.82
N THR A 84 6.11 16.20 9.07
CA THR A 84 6.86 15.07 8.49
C THR A 84 6.69 15.00 6.97
N ILE A 85 5.49 15.27 6.47
CA ILE A 85 5.20 15.33 5.03
C ILE A 85 5.98 16.49 4.39
N GLU A 86 6.07 17.64 5.06
CA GLU A 86 6.78 18.80 4.57
C GLU A 86 8.31 18.57 4.58
N GLN A 87 8.83 17.97 5.63
CA GLN A 87 10.25 17.58 5.70
C GLN A 87 10.62 16.59 4.57
N ARG A 88 9.79 15.58 4.30
CA ARG A 88 10.03 14.62 3.20
C ARG A 88 9.97 15.30 1.82
N LYS A 89 9.09 16.29 1.62
CA LYS A 89 9.04 17.10 0.39
C LYS A 89 10.33 17.88 0.21
N ASN A 90 10.80 18.54 1.27
CA ASN A 90 11.99 19.36 1.25
C ASN A 90 13.26 18.52 1.03
N ALA A 91 13.34 17.31 1.60
CA ALA A 91 14.43 16.37 1.37
C ALA A 91 14.49 15.90 -0.10
N ARG A 92 13.34 15.60 -0.70
CA ARG A 92 13.26 15.23 -2.14
C ARG A 92 13.69 16.39 -3.06
N LEU A 93 13.32 17.61 -2.74
CA LEU A 93 13.72 18.79 -3.52
C LEU A 93 15.24 19.03 -3.45
N LYS A 94 15.88 18.81 -2.30
CA LYS A 94 17.35 18.92 -2.13
C LYS A 94 18.09 17.80 -2.88
N GLY A 95 17.55 16.58 -2.93
CA GLY A 95 18.16 15.47 -3.67
C GLY A 95 18.17 15.65 -5.19
N THR A 96 17.22 16.42 -5.74
CA THR A 96 17.13 16.67 -7.19
C THR A 96 18.08 17.76 -7.68
N GLN A 97 18.64 18.58 -6.78
CA GLN A 97 19.58 19.66 -7.16
C GLN A 97 21.02 19.19 -7.41
N ASN A 98 21.38 17.95 -7.09
CA ASN A 98 22.75 17.43 -7.24
C ASN A 98 23.04 16.74 -8.59
N TYR A 99 22.13 16.74 -9.54
CA TYR A 99 22.40 16.30 -10.90
C TYR A 99 22.39 17.51 -11.83
N ASN A 100 23.57 18.04 -12.13
CA ASN A 100 23.78 19.00 -13.21
C ASN A 100 23.41 18.37 -14.54
N ALA A 101 22.23 18.70 -15.08
CA ALA A 101 21.86 18.43 -16.44
C ALA A 101 22.12 19.69 -17.30
N PRO A 102 22.67 19.55 -18.53
CA PRO A 102 22.96 20.67 -19.38
C PRO A 102 21.68 21.34 -19.90
N SER A 103 21.78 22.63 -20.10
CA SER A 103 20.75 23.58 -20.52
C SER A 103 19.89 23.10 -21.68
N GLY A 104 18.62 22.98 -21.43
CA GLY A 104 17.55 22.97 -22.42
C GLY A 104 16.41 23.84 -21.91
N ASN A 105 16.02 24.86 -22.69
CA ASN A 105 14.96 25.80 -22.40
C ASN A 105 13.59 25.10 -22.34
N ASN A 106 13.20 24.61 -21.18
CA ASN A 106 11.82 24.26 -20.87
C ASN A 106 11.38 25.05 -19.65
N PRO A 107 10.16 25.67 -19.67
CA PRO A 107 9.68 26.44 -18.54
C PRO A 107 9.51 25.54 -17.29
N PRO A 108 9.70 26.08 -16.08
CA PRO A 108 9.56 25.32 -14.84
C PRO A 108 8.12 24.84 -14.72
N CYS A 109 7.94 23.54 -14.82
CA CYS A 109 6.67 22.90 -14.55
C CYS A 109 6.33 23.10 -13.07
N ASP A 110 5.14 23.67 -12.80
CA ASP A 110 4.57 23.91 -11.48
C ASP A 110 4.44 22.60 -10.67
N SER A 111 5.54 22.14 -10.08
CA SER A 111 5.62 20.85 -9.38
C SER A 111 4.99 20.85 -7.98
N LYS A 112 4.50 21.98 -7.49
CA LYS A 112 4.00 22.13 -6.11
C LYS A 112 2.55 21.70 -5.88
N LYS A 113 1.69 21.73 -6.89
CA LYS A 113 0.30 21.24 -6.83
C LYS A 113 0.14 19.81 -7.39
N GLY A 114 1.10 19.31 -8.14
CA GLY A 114 0.98 18.10 -8.96
C GLY A 114 0.81 16.77 -8.19
N ASN A 115 1.49 16.56 -7.07
CA ASN A 115 1.57 15.23 -6.47
C ASN A 115 0.30 14.79 -5.73
N ARG A 116 -0.34 15.69 -4.96
CA ARG A 116 -1.62 15.36 -4.28
C ARG A 116 -2.77 15.24 -5.28
N SER A 117 -2.80 16.10 -6.28
CA SER A 117 -3.81 16.04 -7.36
C SER A 117 -3.63 14.75 -8.17
N ARG A 118 -2.38 14.36 -8.47
CA ARG A 118 -2.06 13.11 -9.16
C ARG A 118 -2.48 11.88 -8.35
N LEU A 119 -2.16 11.83 -7.06
CA LEU A 119 -2.55 10.71 -6.19
C LEU A 119 -4.08 10.59 -6.08
N LYS A 120 -4.78 11.72 -5.93
CA LYS A 120 -6.25 11.72 -5.94
C LYS A 120 -6.82 11.21 -7.26
N GLY A 121 -6.24 11.60 -8.40
CA GLY A 121 -6.61 11.09 -9.72
C GLY A 121 -6.42 9.58 -9.83
N ILE A 122 -5.28 9.07 -9.36
CA ILE A 122 -4.98 7.63 -9.31
C ILE A 122 -6.01 6.90 -8.44
N GLN A 123 -6.30 7.40 -7.24
CA GLN A 123 -7.30 6.78 -6.36
C GLN A 123 -8.70 6.78 -6.97
N THR A 124 -9.08 7.83 -7.73
CA THR A 124 -10.36 7.87 -8.45
C THR A 124 -10.43 6.78 -9.50
N GLN A 125 -9.39 6.62 -10.32
CA GLN A 125 -9.33 5.56 -11.33
C GLN A 125 -9.33 4.16 -10.71
N CYS A 126 -8.67 3.97 -9.56
CA CYS A 126 -8.74 2.71 -8.81
C CYS A 126 -10.17 2.43 -8.29
N ALA A 127 -10.85 3.45 -7.78
CA ALA A 127 -12.23 3.33 -7.31
C ALA A 127 -13.21 2.97 -8.45
N GLU A 128 -13.02 3.53 -9.64
CA GLU A 128 -13.75 3.14 -10.85
C GLU A 128 -13.51 1.67 -11.20
N LEU A 129 -12.25 1.21 -11.16
CA LEU A 129 -11.91 -0.19 -11.38
C LEU A 129 -12.59 -1.11 -10.34
N PHE A 130 -12.56 -0.76 -9.05
CA PHE A 130 -13.24 -1.54 -8.01
C PHE A 130 -14.74 -1.63 -8.25
N THR A 131 -15.36 -0.53 -8.64
CA THR A 131 -16.80 -0.50 -9.02
C THR A 131 -17.10 -1.44 -10.17
N CYS A 132 -16.28 -1.39 -11.24
CA CYS A 132 -16.43 -2.28 -12.40
C CYS A 132 -16.23 -3.77 -12.07
N MET A 133 -15.36 -4.07 -11.12
CA MET A 133 -15.09 -5.45 -10.68
C MET A 133 -16.03 -5.94 -9.57
N GLY A 134 -16.89 -5.08 -9.02
CA GLY A 134 -17.78 -5.41 -7.91
C GLY A 134 -17.05 -5.62 -6.58
N VAL A 135 -15.88 -5.00 -6.40
CA VAL A 135 -15.05 -5.15 -5.20
C VAL A 135 -15.30 -4.02 -4.22
N PRO A 136 -15.53 -4.31 -2.93
CA PRO A 136 -15.78 -3.28 -1.92
C PRO A 136 -14.54 -2.42 -1.67
N PHE A 137 -14.78 -1.12 -1.54
CA PHE A 137 -13.76 -0.16 -1.12
C PHE A 137 -14.34 0.93 -0.23
N VAL A 138 -13.53 1.46 0.65
CA VAL A 138 -13.89 2.52 1.59
C VAL A 138 -12.80 3.58 1.60
N ARG A 139 -13.18 4.85 1.61
CA ARG A 139 -12.25 5.95 1.85
C ARG A 139 -12.15 6.19 3.35
N SER A 140 -10.94 6.09 3.90
CA SER A 140 -10.68 6.46 5.28
C SER A 140 -10.91 7.95 5.51
N SER A 141 -11.34 8.34 6.70
CA SER A 141 -11.35 9.75 7.12
C SER A 141 -9.93 10.29 7.37
N GLY A 142 -9.03 9.41 7.82
CA GLY A 142 -7.62 9.64 8.08
C GLY A 142 -6.73 8.73 7.23
N GLU A 143 -5.77 8.08 7.86
CA GLU A 143 -4.83 7.16 7.23
C GLU A 143 -5.49 5.83 6.89
N ALA A 144 -5.11 5.24 5.77
CA ALA A 144 -5.68 3.98 5.30
C ALA A 144 -5.31 2.82 6.25
N GLU A 145 -4.06 2.79 6.72
CA GLU A 145 -3.56 1.78 7.64
C GLU A 145 -4.31 1.77 8.98
N ALA A 146 -4.76 2.93 9.47
CA ALA A 146 -5.54 3.01 10.71
C ALA A 146 -6.91 2.33 10.55
N LEU A 147 -7.60 2.56 9.43
CA LEU A 147 -8.89 1.92 9.15
C LEU A 147 -8.71 0.43 8.87
N CYS A 148 -7.66 0.02 8.14
CA CYS A 148 -7.31 -1.39 7.93
C CYS A 148 -7.13 -2.11 9.28
N ALA A 149 -6.34 -1.52 10.18
CA ALA A 149 -6.09 -2.07 11.52
C ALA A 149 -7.39 -2.18 12.34
N GLN A 150 -8.26 -1.18 12.27
CA GLN A 150 -9.56 -1.19 12.94
C GLN A 150 -10.45 -2.34 12.42
N LEU A 151 -10.56 -2.53 11.11
CA LEU A 151 -11.34 -3.63 10.52
C LEU A 151 -10.80 -5.00 10.96
N ASN A 152 -9.50 -5.15 11.07
CA ASN A 152 -8.88 -6.38 11.58
C ASN A 152 -9.14 -6.57 13.07
N ARG A 153 -9.02 -5.50 13.89
CA ARG A 153 -9.27 -5.55 15.34
C ARG A 153 -10.70 -5.97 15.67
N VAL A 154 -11.69 -5.48 14.92
CA VAL A 154 -13.11 -5.83 15.10
C VAL A 154 -13.51 -7.12 14.37
N LYS A 155 -12.54 -7.84 13.78
CA LYS A 155 -12.71 -9.14 13.10
C LYS A 155 -13.60 -9.09 11.84
N ILE A 156 -13.79 -7.94 11.21
CA ILE A 156 -14.39 -7.82 9.88
C ILE A 156 -13.38 -8.33 8.84
N ALA A 157 -12.10 -7.95 8.99
CA ALA A 157 -11.02 -8.49 8.18
C ALA A 157 -10.17 -9.47 8.99
N SER A 158 -9.77 -10.59 8.39
CA SER A 158 -8.90 -11.60 8.99
C SER A 158 -7.46 -11.10 9.15
N GLY A 159 -7.05 -10.12 8.34
CA GLY A 159 -5.75 -9.48 8.41
C GLY A 159 -5.69 -8.27 7.47
N VAL A 160 -4.54 -7.62 7.48
CA VAL A 160 -4.27 -6.40 6.73
C VAL A 160 -3.11 -6.63 5.77
N ILE A 161 -3.28 -6.34 4.47
CA ILE A 161 -2.15 -6.23 3.55
C ILE A 161 -1.64 -4.78 3.58
N SER A 162 -0.46 -4.58 4.14
CA SER A 162 0.27 -3.30 4.13
C SER A 162 1.77 -3.53 4.30
N GLU A 163 2.58 -2.65 3.70
CA GLU A 163 4.03 -2.59 3.92
C GLU A 163 4.39 -1.62 5.05
N ASP A 164 3.40 -0.91 5.61
CA ASP A 164 3.61 0.03 6.70
C ASP A 164 3.45 -0.65 8.06
N SER A 165 4.47 -0.56 8.91
CA SER A 165 4.47 -1.11 10.27
C SER A 165 3.54 -0.35 11.22
N ASP A 166 3.09 0.84 10.86
CA ASP A 166 2.17 1.64 11.67
C ASP A 166 0.82 0.92 11.85
N CYS A 167 0.49 -0.07 11.00
CA CYS A 167 -0.67 -0.94 11.21
C CYS A 167 -0.70 -1.58 12.62
N PHE A 168 0.44 -1.99 13.15
CA PHE A 168 0.53 -2.54 14.51
C PHE A 168 0.27 -1.50 15.59
N LEU A 169 0.74 -0.26 15.39
CA LEU A 169 0.48 0.85 16.31
C LEU A 169 -1.01 1.19 16.38
N TYR A 170 -1.73 1.02 15.26
CA TYR A 170 -3.18 1.16 15.19
C TYR A 170 -3.96 -0.05 15.69
N GLY A 171 -3.25 -1.10 16.17
CA GLY A 171 -3.83 -2.28 16.80
C GLY A 171 -4.21 -3.40 15.83
N ALA A 172 -3.60 -3.48 14.66
CA ALA A 172 -3.73 -4.65 13.80
C ALA A 172 -3.19 -5.89 14.52
N ARG A 173 -3.94 -6.99 14.46
CA ARG A 173 -3.56 -8.28 15.05
C ARG A 173 -2.78 -9.16 14.10
N THR A 174 -3.03 -8.99 12.79
CA THR A 174 -2.39 -9.78 11.73
C THR A 174 -2.09 -8.88 10.54
N VAL A 175 -0.83 -8.81 10.15
CA VAL A 175 -0.37 -8.06 8.98
C VAL A 175 0.29 -9.00 7.98
N TYR A 176 -0.07 -8.84 6.71
CA TYR A 176 0.45 -9.57 5.57
C TYR A 176 1.35 -8.65 4.75
N ARG A 177 2.58 -9.07 4.51
CA ARG A 177 3.58 -8.33 3.73
C ARG A 177 4.08 -9.13 2.54
N ASN A 178 4.84 -8.45 1.70
CA ASN A 178 5.54 -9.09 0.57
C ASN A 178 4.58 -9.92 -0.30
N PHE A 179 3.38 -9.37 -0.56
CA PHE A 179 2.39 -10.01 -1.42
C PHE A 179 2.98 -10.24 -2.82
N ASN A 180 3.22 -11.50 -3.15
CA ASN A 180 3.87 -11.90 -4.39
C ASN A 180 3.03 -12.92 -5.16
N LEU A 181 2.73 -12.60 -6.42
CA LEU A 181 2.01 -13.49 -7.35
C LEU A 181 2.95 -14.32 -8.23
N SER A 182 4.24 -13.97 -8.28
CA SER A 182 5.18 -14.46 -9.30
C SER A 182 6.16 -15.51 -8.78
N SER A 183 5.93 -16.13 -7.62
CA SER A 183 6.85 -17.14 -7.12
C SER A 183 6.64 -18.46 -7.86
N ASN A 184 7.73 -19.19 -8.16
CA ASN A 184 7.67 -20.54 -8.72
C ASN A 184 6.92 -21.54 -7.80
N ALA A 185 6.75 -21.18 -6.53
CA ALA A 185 6.03 -21.96 -5.52
C ALA A 185 4.54 -21.55 -5.39
N GLY A 186 4.05 -20.66 -6.26
CA GLY A 186 2.71 -20.08 -6.16
C GLY A 186 2.70 -18.74 -5.41
N ALA A 187 1.55 -18.10 -5.39
CA ALA A 187 1.39 -16.83 -4.70
C ALA A 187 1.51 -16.97 -3.18
N SER A 188 2.21 -16.06 -2.55
CA SER A 188 2.53 -16.13 -1.12
C SER A 188 2.58 -14.76 -0.46
N VAL A 189 2.45 -14.77 0.87
CA VAL A 189 2.62 -13.60 1.73
C VAL A 189 3.42 -13.96 2.97
N ASP A 190 4.08 -12.98 3.55
CA ASP A 190 4.70 -13.08 4.85
C ASP A 190 3.70 -12.63 5.91
N VAL A 191 3.40 -13.50 6.86
CA VAL A 191 2.38 -13.31 7.91
C VAL A 191 3.05 -12.93 9.22
N TYR A 192 2.60 -11.83 9.79
CA TYR A 192 3.03 -11.36 11.11
C TYR A 192 1.80 -11.30 12.02
N GLN A 193 1.86 -12.01 13.15
CA GLN A 193 0.79 -12.03 14.14
C GLN A 193 1.24 -11.34 15.42
N MET A 194 0.44 -10.40 15.92
CA MET A 194 0.76 -9.63 17.13
C MET A 194 0.96 -10.53 18.35
N SER A 195 0.17 -11.59 18.50
CA SER A 195 0.32 -12.56 19.59
C SER A 195 1.71 -13.22 19.63
N ILE A 196 2.27 -13.54 18.46
CA ILE A 196 3.61 -14.13 18.36
C ILE A 196 4.70 -13.07 18.63
N ILE A 197 4.43 -11.81 18.21
CA ILE A 197 5.37 -10.69 18.47
C ILE A 197 5.45 -10.37 19.96
N GLU A 198 4.35 -10.47 20.70
CA GLU A 198 4.29 -10.19 22.14
C GLU A 198 4.92 -11.30 23.01
N GLU A 199 5.01 -12.53 22.48
CA GLU A 199 5.58 -13.68 23.18
C GLU A 199 7.10 -13.79 23.03
N ASN A 200 7.72 -13.09 22.05
CA ASN A 200 9.16 -13.16 21.75
C ASN A 200 9.88 -11.84 22.06
#